data_8101c2c0f4f1a09457e7485a06e87a88
#
_entry.id   8101c2c0f4f1a09457e7485a06e87a88
#
_cell.length_a   1.000
_cell.length_b   1.000
_cell.length_c   1.000
_cell.angle_alpha   90.00
_cell.angle_beta   90.00
_cell.angle_gamma   90.00
#
_symmetry.space_group_name_H-M   'P 1'
#
loop_
_entity.id
_entity.type
_entity.pdbx_description
1 polymer ?
#
loop_
_entity_poly.entity_id
_entity_poly.type
_entity_poly.pdbx_seq_one_letter_code
_entity_poly.pdbx_strand_id
1 'polypeptide(L)'
;MFSLQGVKFKDVLDINKLKFSADEITCIVGPSGGGKTTLLKLLNNLVSIDQGQVLYQGQSVEQWDPVELRQKVIMISQQPVTFTATVGEELQSGFKMTCAEVPAEEELVDMMQQMQLNKDLSTAVEVLSGGEKQRLALARSLLLNPEVLLLDEPSSALDQDTEEKVIQQLANYAHHNDITLIMVTHSLNIAQEFGDNIVEIREGKIV
;
A
#
# COMPACT_ATOMS: atom_id res chain seq x y z
N MET A 1 -2.07 -15.67 2.59
CA MET A 1 -2.83 -14.40 2.55
C MET A 1 -3.62 -14.26 1.25
N PHE A 2 -3.01 -13.84 0.12
CA PHE A 2 -3.68 -13.84 -1.19
C PHE A 2 -3.32 -15.05 -2.06
N SER A 3 -4.26 -15.48 -2.92
CA SER A 3 -4.03 -16.50 -3.96
C SER A 3 -4.79 -16.14 -5.24
N LEU A 4 -4.06 -16.06 -6.35
CA LEU A 4 -4.59 -15.83 -7.68
C LEU A 4 -4.49 -17.13 -8.48
N GLN A 5 -5.55 -17.48 -9.22
CA GLN A 5 -5.62 -18.70 -10.01
C GLN A 5 -6.31 -18.43 -11.34
N GLY A 6 -5.58 -18.59 -12.44
CA GLY A 6 -6.08 -18.40 -13.81
C GLY A 6 -6.64 -17.01 -14.07
N VAL A 7 -6.08 -15.98 -13.43
CA VAL A 7 -6.59 -14.60 -13.47
C VAL A 7 -6.29 -13.98 -14.82
N LYS A 8 -7.35 -13.50 -15.50
CA LYS A 8 -7.24 -12.64 -16.69
C LYS A 8 -7.99 -11.34 -16.46
N PHE A 9 -7.40 -10.26 -16.90
CA PHE A 9 -8.01 -8.94 -16.89
C PHE A 9 -7.64 -8.18 -18.16
N LYS A 10 -8.61 -8.05 -19.07
CA LYS A 10 -8.44 -7.45 -20.40
C LYS A 10 -7.19 -8.03 -21.09
N ASP A 11 -6.49 -7.21 -21.88
CA ASP A 11 -5.19 -7.56 -22.46
C ASP A 11 -4.02 -7.12 -21.54
N VAL A 12 -4.29 -6.90 -20.22
CA VAL A 12 -3.34 -6.31 -19.28
C VAL A 12 -2.72 -7.36 -18.37
N LEU A 13 -3.48 -8.38 -17.91
CA LEU A 13 -2.98 -9.43 -17.03
C LEU A 13 -3.44 -10.82 -17.48
N ASP A 14 -2.48 -11.77 -17.44
CA ASP A 14 -2.70 -13.20 -17.65
C ASP A 14 -1.81 -13.98 -16.67
N ILE A 15 -2.34 -14.23 -15.46
CA ILE A 15 -1.60 -14.83 -14.34
C ILE A 15 -2.17 -16.21 -14.04
N ASN A 16 -1.42 -17.26 -14.35
CA ASN A 16 -1.83 -18.64 -14.08
C ASN A 16 -1.92 -18.91 -12.58
N LYS A 17 -0.90 -18.51 -11.81
CA LYS A 17 -0.84 -18.72 -10.38
C LYS A 17 0.10 -17.71 -9.73
N LEU A 18 -0.36 -17.09 -8.65
CA LEU A 18 0.47 -16.22 -7.79
C LEU A 18 -0.05 -16.35 -6.36
N LYS A 19 0.85 -16.31 -5.39
CA LYS A 19 0.51 -16.29 -3.96
C LYS A 19 1.30 -15.21 -3.26
N PHE A 20 0.66 -14.56 -2.29
CA PHE A 20 1.30 -13.68 -1.32
C PHE A 20 1.09 -14.30 0.07
N SER A 21 2.17 -14.51 0.80
CA SER A 21 2.13 -15.00 2.18
C SER A 21 1.63 -13.91 3.13
N ALA A 22 1.22 -14.29 4.34
CA ALA A 22 0.96 -13.35 5.41
C ALA A 22 2.29 -12.90 6.03
N ASP A 23 2.30 -11.68 6.56
CA ASP A 23 3.36 -11.11 7.40
C ASP A 23 4.72 -11.01 6.67
N GLU A 24 4.68 -11.04 5.34
CA GLU A 24 5.85 -10.91 4.45
C GLU A 24 5.77 -9.63 3.60
N ILE A 25 6.93 -9.12 3.23
CA ILE A 25 7.09 -8.01 2.28
C ILE A 25 7.33 -8.59 0.89
N THR A 26 6.39 -8.38 -0.03
CA THR A 26 6.56 -8.75 -1.44
C THR A 26 6.75 -7.51 -2.31
N CYS A 27 7.88 -7.42 -2.98
CA CYS A 27 8.15 -6.38 -3.96
C CYS A 27 7.77 -6.85 -5.37
N ILE A 28 6.94 -6.07 -6.05
CA ILE A 28 6.53 -6.30 -7.45
C ILE A 28 7.36 -5.39 -8.34
N VAL A 29 8.14 -5.97 -9.23
CA VAL A 29 9.02 -5.26 -10.16
C VAL A 29 8.64 -5.52 -11.62
N GLY A 30 9.19 -4.74 -12.53
CA GLY A 30 8.99 -4.91 -13.97
C GLY A 30 8.77 -3.58 -14.70
N PRO A 31 8.69 -3.59 -16.03
CA PRO A 31 8.57 -2.38 -16.85
C PRO A 31 7.25 -1.62 -16.60
N SER A 32 7.26 -0.31 -16.92
CA SER A 32 6.04 0.50 -16.93
C SER A 32 5.03 -0.09 -17.91
N GLY A 33 3.75 -0.07 -17.56
CA GLY A 33 2.69 -0.69 -18.35
C GLY A 33 2.60 -2.22 -18.23
N GLY A 34 3.47 -2.88 -17.45
CA GLY A 34 3.48 -4.33 -17.29
C GLY A 34 2.29 -4.92 -16.51
N GLY A 35 1.39 -4.10 -15.95
CA GLY A 35 0.19 -4.57 -15.21
C GLY A 35 0.32 -4.51 -13.69
N LYS A 36 1.42 -4.01 -13.12
CA LYS A 36 1.70 -3.97 -11.66
C LYS A 36 0.60 -3.27 -10.85
N THR A 37 0.28 -2.03 -11.20
CA THR A 37 -0.81 -1.26 -10.57
C THR A 37 -2.17 -1.95 -10.73
N THR A 38 -2.41 -2.59 -11.87
CA THR A 38 -3.65 -3.35 -12.12
C THR A 38 -3.74 -4.55 -11.20
N LEU A 39 -2.63 -5.24 -10.95
CA LEU A 39 -2.58 -6.33 -9.99
C LEU A 39 -2.95 -5.84 -8.58
N LEU A 40 -2.38 -4.73 -8.09
CA LEU A 40 -2.76 -4.17 -6.77
C LEU A 40 -4.25 -3.85 -6.71
N LYS A 41 -4.81 -3.25 -7.78
CA LYS A 41 -6.25 -2.93 -7.85
C LYS A 41 -7.15 -4.17 -7.83
N LEU A 42 -6.71 -5.30 -8.37
CA LEU A 42 -7.43 -6.57 -8.28
C LEU A 42 -7.43 -7.13 -6.85
N LEU A 43 -6.30 -7.03 -6.13
CA LEU A 43 -6.20 -7.49 -4.74
C LEU A 43 -7.16 -6.73 -3.80
N ASN A 44 -7.40 -5.44 -4.08
CA ASN A 44 -8.29 -4.58 -3.29
C ASN A 44 -9.71 -4.48 -3.89
N ASN A 45 -10.05 -5.34 -4.87
CA ASN A 45 -11.34 -5.31 -5.56
C ASN A 45 -11.77 -3.90 -6.02
N LEU A 46 -10.81 -3.12 -6.54
CA LEU A 46 -11.07 -1.83 -7.21
C LEU A 46 -11.40 -2.02 -8.69
N VAL A 47 -11.02 -3.15 -9.26
CA VAL A 47 -11.39 -3.62 -10.59
C VAL A 47 -11.70 -5.11 -10.51
N SER A 48 -12.69 -5.59 -11.27
CA SER A 48 -13.09 -7.00 -11.33
C SER A 48 -12.34 -7.72 -12.43
N ILE A 49 -12.03 -9.00 -12.19
CA ILE A 49 -11.38 -9.89 -13.18
C ILE A 49 -12.36 -10.30 -14.28
N ASP A 50 -11.84 -10.65 -15.47
CA ASP A 50 -12.65 -11.23 -16.54
C ASP A 50 -12.74 -12.75 -16.40
N GLN A 51 -11.67 -13.41 -15.90
CA GLN A 51 -11.61 -14.87 -15.70
C GLN A 51 -10.73 -15.21 -14.47
N GLY A 52 -10.94 -16.40 -13.94
CA GLY A 52 -10.18 -16.94 -12.82
C GLY A 52 -10.73 -16.55 -11.46
N GLN A 53 -9.88 -16.44 -10.48
CA GLN A 53 -10.27 -15.99 -9.13
C GLN A 53 -9.11 -15.35 -8.37
N VAL A 54 -9.44 -14.36 -7.57
CA VAL A 54 -8.56 -13.73 -6.57
C VAL A 54 -9.13 -14.03 -5.20
N LEU A 55 -8.38 -14.74 -4.38
CA LEU A 55 -8.79 -15.10 -3.03
C LEU A 55 -7.99 -14.31 -2.01
N TYR A 56 -8.67 -13.78 -1.02
CA TYR A 56 -8.12 -13.21 0.21
C TYR A 56 -8.60 -14.05 1.38
N GLN A 57 -7.66 -14.62 2.15
CA GLN A 57 -7.96 -15.56 3.26
C GLN A 57 -8.87 -16.74 2.85
N GLY A 58 -8.73 -17.21 1.61
CA GLY A 58 -9.51 -18.34 1.08
C GLY A 58 -10.90 -17.98 0.53
N GLN A 59 -11.36 -16.74 0.69
CA GLN A 59 -12.62 -16.24 0.14
C GLN A 59 -12.35 -15.34 -1.07
N SER A 60 -13.19 -15.41 -2.13
CA SER A 60 -13.07 -14.52 -3.29
C SER A 60 -13.23 -13.07 -2.88
N VAL A 61 -12.33 -12.19 -3.35
CA VAL A 61 -12.39 -10.74 -3.07
C VAL A 61 -13.69 -10.11 -3.55
N GLU A 62 -14.34 -10.69 -4.56
CA GLU A 62 -15.63 -10.22 -5.09
C GLU A 62 -16.82 -10.55 -4.15
N GLN A 63 -16.62 -11.48 -3.22
CA GLN A 63 -17.65 -11.89 -2.24
C GLN A 63 -17.53 -11.16 -0.90
N TRP A 64 -16.44 -10.40 -0.70
CA TRP A 64 -16.28 -9.55 0.47
C TRP A 64 -17.18 -8.33 0.38
N ASP A 65 -17.64 -7.84 1.52
CA ASP A 65 -18.15 -6.48 1.58
C ASP A 65 -17.02 -5.51 1.18
N PRO A 66 -17.23 -4.61 0.19
CA PRO A 66 -16.16 -3.76 -0.31
C PRO A 66 -15.57 -2.81 0.74
N VAL A 67 -16.35 -2.39 1.73
CA VAL A 67 -15.89 -1.52 2.82
C VAL A 67 -15.03 -2.32 3.78
N GLU A 68 -15.51 -3.49 4.21
CA GLU A 68 -14.77 -4.38 5.09
C GLU A 68 -13.43 -4.81 4.49
N LEU A 69 -13.43 -5.20 3.20
CA LEU A 69 -12.20 -5.57 2.52
C LEU A 69 -11.18 -4.42 2.52
N ARG A 70 -11.61 -3.18 2.21
CA ARG A 70 -10.72 -2.03 2.12
C ARG A 70 -10.29 -1.46 3.46
N GLN A 71 -10.95 -1.82 4.56
CA GLN A 71 -10.47 -1.55 5.91
C GLN A 71 -9.29 -2.48 6.27
N LYS A 72 -9.34 -3.74 5.83
CA LYS A 72 -8.29 -4.74 6.05
C LYS A 72 -7.14 -4.62 5.05
N VAL A 73 -7.44 -4.29 3.81
CA VAL A 73 -6.51 -4.21 2.67
C VAL A 73 -6.48 -2.78 2.18
N ILE A 74 -5.60 -1.96 2.74
CA ILE A 74 -5.47 -0.55 2.37
C ILE A 74 -4.53 -0.41 1.17
N MET A 75 -4.93 0.39 0.18
CA MET A 75 -4.10 0.71 -0.98
C MET A 75 -3.73 2.18 -1.00
N ILE A 76 -2.44 2.46 -1.14
CA ILE A 76 -1.90 3.81 -1.40
C ILE A 76 -1.43 3.86 -2.85
N SER A 77 -2.02 4.78 -3.61
CA SER A 77 -1.64 5.04 -5.01
C SER A 77 -0.37 5.89 -5.09
N GLN A 78 0.28 5.86 -6.25
CA GLN A 78 1.48 6.65 -6.55
C GLN A 78 1.31 8.15 -6.26
N GLN A 79 0.12 8.69 -6.49
CA GLN A 79 -0.24 10.05 -6.11
C GLN A 79 -1.32 9.98 -5.02
N PRO A 80 -0.95 10.11 -3.74
CA PRO A 80 -1.91 10.03 -2.66
C PRO A 80 -2.84 11.24 -2.67
N VAL A 81 -4.12 10.97 -2.46
CA VAL A 81 -5.16 12.00 -2.33
C VAL A 81 -5.21 12.44 -0.87
N THR A 82 -5.32 13.74 -0.67
CA THR A 82 -5.59 14.37 0.63
C THR A 82 -7.02 14.88 0.66
N PHE A 83 -7.69 14.74 1.81
CA PHE A 83 -9.13 14.98 1.96
C PHE A 83 -9.45 16.17 2.87
N THR A 84 -8.47 16.65 3.63
CA THR A 84 -8.68 17.61 4.73
C THR A 84 -7.74 18.80 4.64
N ALA A 85 -7.94 19.80 5.51
CA ALA A 85 -7.18 21.03 5.49
C ALA A 85 -5.83 20.93 6.21
N THR A 86 -5.74 20.14 7.30
CA THR A 86 -4.55 20.06 8.14
C THR A 86 -4.00 18.64 8.21
N VAL A 87 -2.72 18.53 8.58
CA VAL A 87 -2.04 17.24 8.80
C VAL A 87 -2.76 16.40 9.85
N GLY A 88 -3.13 16.99 10.97
CA GLY A 88 -3.85 16.29 12.05
C GLY A 88 -5.21 15.77 11.61
N GLU A 89 -5.99 16.58 10.88
CA GLU A 89 -7.27 16.15 10.34
C GLU A 89 -7.11 15.02 9.32
N GLU A 90 -6.03 15.08 8.51
CA GLU A 90 -5.74 14.06 7.51
C GLU A 90 -5.40 12.71 8.16
N LEU A 91 -4.58 12.69 9.21
CA LEU A 91 -4.29 11.48 9.98
C LEU A 91 -5.54 10.86 10.62
N GLN A 92 -6.47 11.71 11.07
CA GLN A 92 -7.73 11.28 11.67
C GLN A 92 -8.81 10.86 10.65
N SER A 93 -8.63 11.20 9.37
CA SER A 93 -9.70 11.05 8.36
C SER A 93 -10.18 9.61 8.20
N GLY A 94 -9.27 8.63 8.24
CA GLY A 94 -9.62 7.22 8.15
C GLY A 94 -10.50 6.74 9.29
N PHE A 95 -10.22 7.15 10.52
CA PHE A 95 -11.03 6.81 11.71
C PHE A 95 -12.43 7.42 11.63
N LYS A 96 -12.52 8.67 11.18
CA LYS A 96 -13.82 9.34 10.97
C LYS A 96 -14.67 8.63 9.90
N MET A 97 -14.05 8.13 8.82
CA MET A 97 -14.73 7.38 7.76
C MET A 97 -15.21 6.00 8.21
N THR A 98 -14.49 5.36 9.14
CA THR A 98 -14.82 4.02 9.66
C THR A 98 -15.61 4.05 10.96
N CYS A 99 -15.92 5.24 11.49
CA CYS A 99 -16.54 5.45 12.80
C CYS A 99 -15.74 4.79 13.95
N ALA A 100 -14.43 4.67 13.80
CA ALA A 100 -13.52 4.16 14.80
C ALA A 100 -13.07 5.26 15.77
N GLU A 101 -12.59 4.87 16.94
CA GLU A 101 -12.03 5.79 17.92
C GLU A 101 -10.73 6.41 17.38
N VAL A 102 -10.64 7.73 17.45
CA VAL A 102 -9.45 8.46 16.99
C VAL A 102 -8.34 8.30 18.03
N PRO A 103 -7.11 7.93 17.61
CA PRO A 103 -5.97 7.81 18.51
C PRO A 103 -5.63 9.14 19.22
N ALA A 104 -4.90 9.03 20.33
CA ALA A 104 -4.39 10.19 21.04
C ALA A 104 -3.41 10.99 20.15
N GLU A 105 -3.27 12.29 20.44
CA GLU A 105 -2.40 13.18 19.67
C GLU A 105 -0.95 12.71 19.65
N GLU A 106 -0.48 12.14 20.75
CA GLU A 106 0.85 11.56 20.89
C GLU A 106 1.08 10.42 19.88
N GLU A 107 0.11 9.55 19.67
CA GLU A 107 0.20 8.44 18.71
C GLU A 107 0.26 8.95 17.26
N LEU A 108 -0.48 10.02 16.95
CA LEU A 108 -0.42 10.67 15.63
C LEU A 108 0.98 11.25 15.38
N VAL A 109 1.54 11.93 16.37
CA VAL A 109 2.89 12.53 16.28
C VAL A 109 3.97 11.45 16.17
N ASP A 110 3.88 10.39 16.96
CA ASP A 110 4.82 9.27 16.89
C ASP A 110 4.82 8.59 15.51
N MET A 111 3.65 8.37 14.93
CA MET A 111 3.53 7.80 13.58
C MET A 111 4.12 8.74 12.53
N MET A 112 3.90 10.04 12.63
CA MET A 112 4.52 11.03 11.75
C MET A 112 6.05 10.96 11.82
N GLN A 113 6.62 10.86 13.02
CA GLN A 113 8.07 10.74 13.24
C GLN A 113 8.62 9.45 12.63
N GLN A 114 7.93 8.32 12.82
CA GLN A 114 8.30 7.05 12.18
C GLN A 114 8.32 7.17 10.64
N MET A 115 7.40 7.90 10.05
CA MET A 115 7.36 8.15 8.59
C MET A 115 8.21 9.36 8.17
N GLN A 116 9.12 9.84 9.01
CA GLN A 116 10.03 10.97 8.72
C GLN A 116 9.28 12.27 8.33
N LEU A 117 8.07 12.47 8.84
CA LEU A 117 7.26 13.65 8.57
C LEU A 117 7.36 14.65 9.74
N ASN A 118 8.32 15.56 9.67
CA ASN A 118 8.56 16.58 10.69
C ASN A 118 7.69 17.82 10.45
N LYS A 119 6.41 17.74 10.82
CA LYS A 119 5.44 18.84 10.70
C LYS A 119 4.56 18.90 11.93
N ASP A 120 3.99 20.07 12.19
CA ASP A 120 2.97 20.23 13.23
C ASP A 120 1.61 19.70 12.71
N LEU A 121 0.77 19.18 13.59
CA LEU A 121 -0.58 18.71 13.25
C LEU A 121 -1.46 19.82 12.68
N SER A 122 -1.20 21.09 13.03
CA SER A 122 -1.86 22.27 12.51
C SER A 122 -1.39 22.71 11.12
N THR A 123 -0.33 22.08 10.59
CA THR A 123 0.21 22.43 9.27
C THR A 123 -0.83 22.17 8.17
N ALA A 124 -1.04 23.15 7.29
CA ALA A 124 -1.94 22.98 6.15
C ALA A 124 -1.37 21.94 5.17
N VAL A 125 -2.23 21.01 4.72
CA VAL A 125 -1.82 19.95 3.78
C VAL A 125 -1.40 20.52 2.42
N GLU A 126 -1.94 21.65 2.03
CA GLU A 126 -1.64 22.32 0.75
C GLU A 126 -0.16 22.72 0.61
N VAL A 127 0.49 23.09 1.73
CA VAL A 127 1.90 23.53 1.71
C VAL A 127 2.90 22.38 1.72
N LEU A 128 2.43 21.14 1.86
CA LEU A 128 3.29 19.97 1.84
C LEU A 128 3.81 19.68 0.44
N SER A 129 5.10 19.33 0.34
CA SER A 129 5.69 18.78 -0.88
C SER A 129 5.06 17.42 -1.26
N GLY A 130 5.30 16.95 -2.48
CA GLY A 130 4.83 15.64 -2.93
C GLY A 130 5.28 14.49 -2.02
N GLY A 131 6.56 14.48 -1.65
CA GLY A 131 7.12 13.48 -0.74
C GLY A 131 6.54 13.56 0.68
N GLU A 132 6.27 14.75 1.21
CA GLU A 132 5.62 14.93 2.51
C GLU A 132 4.16 14.43 2.48
N LYS A 133 3.42 14.69 1.40
CA LYS A 133 2.07 14.13 1.20
C LYS A 133 2.09 12.61 1.12
N GLN A 134 3.11 12.04 0.52
CA GLN A 134 3.26 10.58 0.45
C GLN A 134 3.53 9.97 1.83
N ARG A 135 4.43 10.57 2.61
CA ARG A 135 4.67 10.15 4.00
C ARG A 135 3.46 10.34 4.91
N LEU A 136 2.70 11.41 4.72
CA LEU A 136 1.42 11.63 5.41
C LEU A 136 0.40 10.53 5.08
N ALA A 137 0.28 10.13 3.82
CA ALA A 137 -0.61 9.05 3.41
C ALA A 137 -0.18 7.68 3.98
N LEU A 138 1.13 7.42 4.06
CA LEU A 138 1.66 6.23 4.74
C LEU A 138 1.29 6.25 6.23
N ALA A 139 1.59 7.34 6.94
CA ALA A 139 1.26 7.50 8.36
C ALA A 139 -0.23 7.30 8.63
N ARG A 140 -1.10 7.96 7.85
CA ARG A 140 -2.56 7.82 7.93
C ARG A 140 -3.03 6.36 7.77
N SER A 141 -2.43 5.64 6.84
CA SER A 141 -2.82 4.26 6.53
C SER A 141 -2.33 3.27 7.58
N LEU A 142 -1.13 3.46 8.10
CA LEU A 142 -0.56 2.62 9.16
C LEU A 142 -1.29 2.78 10.49
N LEU A 143 -1.74 3.99 10.83
CA LEU A 143 -2.56 4.25 12.03
C LEU A 143 -3.84 3.40 12.07
N LEU A 144 -4.38 3.01 10.92
CA LEU A 144 -5.56 2.15 10.83
C LEU A 144 -5.26 0.67 11.09
N ASN A 145 -3.99 0.31 11.29
CA ASN A 145 -3.52 -1.06 11.54
C ASN A 145 -4.09 -2.09 10.55
N PRO A 146 -3.85 -1.92 9.22
CA PRO A 146 -4.38 -2.83 8.22
C PRO A 146 -3.72 -4.20 8.29
N GLU A 147 -4.44 -5.26 7.88
CA GLU A 147 -3.85 -6.59 7.71
C GLU A 147 -2.91 -6.64 6.48
N VAL A 148 -3.24 -5.84 5.46
CA VAL A 148 -2.44 -5.74 4.22
C VAL A 148 -2.32 -4.29 3.78
N LEU A 149 -1.10 -3.89 3.43
CA LEU A 149 -0.82 -2.60 2.82
C LEU A 149 -0.31 -2.80 1.39
N LEU A 150 -1.07 -2.28 0.42
CA LEU A 150 -0.74 -2.29 -1.01
C LEU A 150 -0.17 -0.92 -1.39
N LEU A 151 1.04 -0.89 -1.90
CA LEU A 151 1.74 0.35 -2.24
C LEU A 151 2.10 0.40 -3.71
N ASP A 152 1.62 1.43 -4.39
CA ASP A 152 1.94 1.67 -5.79
C ASP A 152 2.99 2.77 -5.90
N GLU A 153 4.26 2.39 -6.02
CA GLU A 153 5.42 3.28 -6.11
C GLU A 153 5.49 4.31 -4.95
N PRO A 154 5.53 3.88 -3.67
CA PRO A 154 5.36 4.73 -2.50
C PRO A 154 6.48 5.75 -2.29
N SER A 155 7.55 5.67 -3.06
CA SER A 155 8.75 6.50 -2.93
C SER A 155 9.04 7.34 -4.17
N SER A 156 8.19 7.28 -5.21
CA SER A 156 8.44 7.94 -6.50
C SER A 156 8.61 9.47 -6.45
N ALA A 157 8.16 10.10 -5.37
CA ALA A 157 8.29 11.56 -5.13
C ALA A 157 9.42 11.92 -4.15
N LEU A 158 10.22 10.93 -3.71
CA LEU A 158 11.31 11.12 -2.73
C LEU A 158 12.67 11.15 -3.44
N ASP A 159 13.62 11.85 -2.83
CA ASP A 159 15.03 11.66 -3.14
C ASP A 159 15.53 10.32 -2.59
N GLN A 160 16.63 9.81 -3.13
CA GLN A 160 17.12 8.46 -2.84
C GLN A 160 17.40 8.23 -1.35
N ASP A 161 18.01 9.23 -0.65
CA ASP A 161 18.34 9.09 0.77
C ASP A 161 17.09 9.04 1.66
N THR A 162 16.05 9.80 1.29
CA THR A 162 14.76 9.80 1.98
C THR A 162 13.96 8.55 1.65
N GLU A 163 14.00 8.09 0.40
CA GLU A 163 13.37 6.84 -0.05
C GLU A 163 13.81 5.67 0.81
N GLU A 164 15.12 5.45 0.91
CA GLU A 164 15.70 4.32 1.65
C GLU A 164 15.26 4.32 3.12
N LYS A 165 15.33 5.49 3.78
CA LYS A 165 14.91 5.64 5.18
C LYS A 165 13.41 5.37 5.38
N VAL A 166 12.57 5.90 4.51
CA VAL A 166 11.11 5.72 4.61
C VAL A 166 10.73 4.25 4.39
N ILE A 167 11.32 3.59 3.39
CA ILE A 167 11.07 2.17 3.13
C ILE A 167 11.60 1.29 4.26
N GLN A 168 12.77 1.60 4.81
CA GLN A 168 13.31 0.90 5.98
C GLN A 168 12.37 0.99 7.19
N GLN A 169 11.86 2.19 7.49
CA GLN A 169 10.92 2.39 8.60
C GLN A 169 9.61 1.65 8.36
N LEU A 170 9.10 1.71 7.13
CA LEU A 170 7.90 1.00 6.73
C LEU A 170 8.06 -0.52 6.84
N ALA A 171 9.19 -1.08 6.39
CA ALA A 171 9.50 -2.49 6.50
C ALA A 171 9.59 -2.94 7.96
N ASN A 172 10.32 -2.18 8.77
CA ASN A 172 10.43 -2.43 10.21
C ASN A 172 9.06 -2.41 10.90
N TYR A 173 8.22 -1.41 10.56
CA TYR A 173 6.88 -1.29 11.12
C TYR A 173 5.99 -2.47 10.70
N ALA A 174 6.03 -2.87 9.43
CA ALA A 174 5.27 -3.99 8.91
C ALA A 174 5.62 -5.29 9.64
N HIS A 175 6.90 -5.61 9.77
CA HIS A 175 7.35 -6.81 10.49
C HIS A 175 7.01 -6.80 11.98
N HIS A 176 7.06 -5.63 12.66
CA HIS A 176 6.74 -5.54 14.08
C HIS A 176 5.24 -5.66 14.39
N ASN A 177 4.39 -5.35 13.41
CA ASN A 177 2.93 -5.32 13.57
C ASN A 177 2.22 -6.41 12.75
N ASP A 178 2.94 -7.41 12.24
CA ASP A 178 2.40 -8.52 11.44
C ASP A 178 1.57 -8.04 10.23
N ILE A 179 2.03 -6.94 9.57
CA ILE A 179 1.36 -6.37 8.39
C ILE A 179 1.98 -6.99 7.12
N THR A 180 1.14 -7.58 6.28
CA THR A 180 1.56 -8.00 4.94
C THR A 180 1.74 -6.79 4.05
N LEU A 181 2.95 -6.62 3.48
CA LEU A 181 3.26 -5.50 2.60
C LEU A 181 3.44 -5.98 1.16
N ILE A 182 2.67 -5.43 0.22
CA ILE A 182 2.82 -5.69 -1.21
C ILE A 182 3.11 -4.36 -1.89
N MET A 183 4.34 -4.20 -2.39
CA MET A 183 4.84 -2.92 -2.89
C MET A 183 5.30 -3.03 -4.34
N VAL A 184 4.80 -2.16 -5.20
CA VAL A 184 5.35 -1.93 -6.54
C VAL A 184 6.52 -0.98 -6.43
N THR A 185 7.66 -1.33 -6.97
CA THR A 185 8.85 -0.45 -7.05
C THR A 185 9.60 -0.62 -8.37
N HIS A 186 10.24 0.45 -8.82
CA HIS A 186 11.18 0.43 -9.93
C HIS A 186 12.64 0.22 -9.47
N SER A 187 12.90 0.36 -8.16
CA SER A 187 14.23 0.17 -7.58
C SER A 187 14.47 -1.30 -7.25
N LEU A 188 15.34 -1.95 -8.01
CA LEU A 188 15.78 -3.33 -7.71
C LEU A 188 16.55 -3.38 -6.39
N ASN A 189 17.27 -2.32 -6.02
CA ASN A 189 18.00 -2.26 -4.75
C ASN A 189 17.00 -2.32 -3.58
N ILE A 190 15.95 -1.49 -3.60
CA ILE A 190 14.89 -1.52 -2.59
C ILE A 190 14.24 -2.90 -2.53
N ALA A 191 13.93 -3.50 -3.68
CA ALA A 191 13.30 -4.82 -3.72
C ALA A 191 14.20 -5.92 -3.13
N GLN A 192 15.52 -5.85 -3.37
CA GLN A 192 16.49 -6.84 -2.85
C GLN A 192 16.83 -6.64 -1.38
N GLU A 193 16.81 -5.40 -0.90
CA GLU A 193 17.19 -5.06 0.47
C GLU A 193 16.03 -5.28 1.46
N PHE A 194 14.81 -4.93 1.06
CA PHE A 194 13.65 -4.89 1.98
C PHE A 194 12.58 -5.94 1.66
N GLY A 195 12.61 -6.60 0.50
CA GLY A 195 11.61 -7.60 0.12
C GLY A 195 11.99 -9.01 0.58
N ASP A 196 11.09 -9.68 1.29
CA ASP A 196 11.20 -11.12 1.55
C ASP A 196 11.00 -11.93 0.27
N ASN A 197 10.16 -11.39 -0.64
CA ASN A 197 9.89 -11.96 -1.95
C ASN A 197 9.92 -10.90 -3.04
N ILE A 198 10.37 -11.30 -4.23
CA ILE A 198 10.34 -10.46 -5.43
C ILE A 198 9.51 -11.17 -6.49
N VAL A 199 8.52 -10.47 -7.03
CA VAL A 199 7.68 -10.93 -8.14
C VAL A 199 7.92 -10.03 -9.34
N GLU A 200 8.41 -10.59 -10.42
CA GLU A 200 8.59 -9.84 -11.66
C GLU A 200 7.37 -10.00 -12.57
N ILE A 201 6.83 -8.86 -13.07
CA ILE A 201 5.72 -8.85 -14.02
C ILE A 201 6.18 -8.21 -15.33
N ARG A 202 6.05 -8.96 -16.43
CA ARG A 202 6.29 -8.47 -17.79
C ARG A 202 5.09 -8.81 -18.68
N GLU A 203 4.60 -7.82 -19.40
CA GLU A 203 3.47 -8.01 -20.35
C GLU A 203 2.29 -8.79 -19.73
N GLY A 204 1.96 -8.45 -18.49
CA GLY A 204 0.86 -9.04 -17.76
C GLY A 204 1.10 -10.45 -17.19
N LYS A 205 2.30 -11.00 -17.30
CA LYS A 205 2.66 -12.34 -16.83
C LYS A 205 3.73 -12.29 -15.76
N ILE A 206 3.69 -13.29 -14.87
CA ILE A 206 4.77 -13.54 -13.91
C ILE A 206 5.93 -14.21 -14.63
N VAL A 207 7.16 -13.73 -14.39
CA VAL A 207 8.40 -14.21 -15.03
C VAL A 207 9.32 -14.87 -14.01
#